data_85f7c75080cf45e444d25ec56d3760bd
#
_entry.id   85f7c75080cf45e444d25ec56d3760bd
#
_cell.length_a   1.000
_cell.length_b   1.000
_cell.length_c   1.000
_cell.angle_alpha   90.00
_cell.angle_beta   90.00
_cell.angle_gamma   90.00
#
_symmetry.space_group_name_H-M   'P 1'
#
loop_
_entity.id
_entity.type
_entity.pdbx_description
1 polymer ?
#
loop_
_entity_poly.entity_id
_entity_poly.type
_entity_poly.pdbx_seq_one_letter_code
_entity_poly.pdbx_strand_id
1 'polypeptide(L)'
;MRKLASLITCICLIFSTTACSQSKNYSSGNWSNKKVVASNNYVTKDIKVDNFMKISVAGSPDVTFTQKSGRPGVEVYTSDNIIDLLDIKVKDNTLYIGFKKNVNVSYKKLDVRVSAEMLNGISVAGSGDIFLKNGLQTDDNLTINVAGSGDIKGSGIKCNDMKVSVAGSGDINVNNITCNNLKVSVAGSGDMVLKNVTATGTEASIAGSGSATITGTTQTASYSVAGSGDLFTEGYEAQRVSASVSGSGNIKCFATEFLKVRTSGSGKVGYKGNPELDYPKKS
;
A
#
# COMPACT_ATOMS: atom_id res chain seq x y z
N MET A 1 1.50 -39.78 -21.67
CA MET A 1 1.11 -38.35 -21.62
C MET A 1 1.00 -37.96 -20.14
N ARG A 2 2.05 -37.31 -19.63
CA ARG A 2 2.19 -36.99 -18.20
C ARG A 2 1.56 -35.62 -17.94
N LYS A 3 0.56 -35.57 -17.05
CA LYS A 3 -0.05 -34.33 -16.55
C LYS A 3 0.90 -33.68 -15.57
N LEU A 4 1.40 -32.48 -15.89
CA LEU A 4 2.11 -31.61 -14.94
C LEU A 4 1.05 -30.87 -14.10
N ALA A 5 0.96 -31.24 -12.84
CA ALA A 5 0.21 -30.45 -11.85
C ALA A 5 1.12 -29.35 -11.34
N SER A 6 0.75 -28.08 -11.57
CA SER A 6 1.43 -26.90 -11.04
C SER A 6 1.05 -26.75 -9.57
N LEU A 7 2.00 -27.05 -8.69
CA LEU A 7 1.88 -26.88 -7.23
C LEU A 7 2.21 -25.41 -6.92
N ILE A 8 1.18 -24.61 -6.64
CA ILE A 8 1.36 -23.27 -6.08
C ILE A 8 1.64 -23.44 -4.58
N THR A 9 2.91 -23.35 -4.21
CA THR A 9 3.34 -23.36 -2.81
C THR A 9 3.04 -21.99 -2.18
N CYS A 10 1.96 -21.94 -1.41
CA CYS A 10 1.65 -20.86 -0.50
C CYS A 10 2.58 -20.98 0.71
N ILE A 11 3.63 -20.17 0.78
CA ILE A 11 4.51 -20.09 1.97
C ILE A 11 3.78 -19.25 3.02
N CYS A 12 2.97 -19.92 3.85
CA CYS A 12 2.52 -19.39 5.13
C CYS A 12 3.68 -19.53 6.13
N LEU A 13 4.38 -18.45 6.43
CA LEU A 13 5.27 -18.37 7.58
C LEU A 13 4.43 -18.43 8.86
N ILE A 14 4.35 -19.61 9.45
CA ILE A 14 3.75 -19.84 10.77
C ILE A 14 4.77 -19.34 11.80
N PHE A 15 4.54 -18.18 12.39
CA PHE A 15 5.20 -17.79 13.62
C PHE A 15 4.53 -18.50 14.79
N SER A 16 5.10 -19.62 15.23
CA SER A 16 4.75 -20.24 16.51
C SER A 16 5.34 -19.41 17.64
N THR A 17 4.48 -18.75 18.41
CA THR A 17 4.85 -18.10 19.67
C THR A 17 5.09 -19.16 20.75
N THR A 18 6.32 -19.54 20.97
CA THR A 18 6.74 -20.19 22.23
C THR A 18 7.12 -19.08 23.22
N ALA A 19 6.21 -18.74 24.10
CA ALA A 19 6.51 -17.96 25.30
C ALA A 19 7.40 -18.81 26.21
N CYS A 20 8.70 -18.55 26.23
CA CYS A 20 9.61 -19.10 27.25
C CYS A 20 10.18 -17.93 28.04
N SER A 21 9.66 -17.74 29.25
CA SER A 21 10.19 -16.82 30.23
C SER A 21 11.52 -17.37 30.78
N GLN A 22 12.62 -16.81 30.29
CA GLN A 22 13.90 -16.84 31.03
C GLN A 22 14.48 -15.43 31.06
N SER A 23 14.38 -14.82 32.24
CA SER A 23 15.07 -13.58 32.57
C SER A 23 16.58 -13.86 32.61
N LYS A 24 17.29 -13.61 31.53
CA LYS A 24 18.74 -13.38 31.57
C LYS A 24 18.95 -11.88 31.61
N ASN A 25 19.50 -11.40 32.71
CA ASN A 25 20.04 -10.04 32.83
C ASN A 25 21.10 -9.84 31.73
N TYR A 26 20.70 -9.30 30.60
CA TYR A 26 21.65 -8.70 29.66
C TYR A 26 21.95 -7.29 30.19
N SER A 27 23.19 -7.12 30.66
CA SER A 27 23.79 -5.82 30.87
C SER A 27 23.45 -4.94 29.66
N SER A 28 22.66 -3.90 29.87
CA SER A 28 22.31 -2.90 28.88
C SER A 28 23.61 -2.17 28.47
N GLY A 29 24.22 -2.62 27.40
CA GLY A 29 25.20 -1.79 26.70
C GLY A 29 24.51 -0.46 26.41
N ASN A 30 25.13 0.61 26.90
CA ASN A 30 24.65 1.99 26.82
C ASN A 30 24.64 2.45 25.34
N TRP A 31 23.61 2.03 24.55
CA TRP A 31 23.32 2.54 23.21
C TRP A 31 22.63 3.89 23.38
N SER A 32 23.40 4.88 23.81
CA SER A 32 22.97 6.27 23.81
C SER A 32 22.83 6.73 22.35
N ASN A 33 21.71 6.41 21.70
CA ASN A 33 21.28 7.09 20.49
C ASN A 33 21.02 8.55 20.87
N LYS A 34 22.03 9.40 20.69
CA LYS A 34 21.93 10.83 20.99
C LYS A 34 20.78 11.40 20.15
N LYS A 35 19.68 11.74 20.82
CA LYS A 35 18.54 12.37 20.17
C LYS A 35 18.96 13.76 19.70
N VAL A 36 18.93 13.98 18.40
CA VAL A 36 19.15 15.29 17.79
C VAL A 36 17.82 16.04 17.76
N VAL A 37 17.78 17.21 18.41
CA VAL A 37 16.63 18.11 18.35
C VAL A 37 16.88 19.11 17.23
N ALA A 38 15.93 19.22 16.31
CA ALA A 38 15.99 20.17 15.20
C ALA A 38 15.97 21.62 15.70
N SER A 39 16.76 22.47 15.10
CA SER A 39 16.76 23.91 15.32
C SER A 39 15.49 24.56 14.78
N ASN A 40 15.28 25.86 15.08
CA ASN A 40 14.22 26.65 14.46
C ASN A 40 14.73 27.43 13.23
N ASN A 41 15.98 27.21 12.81
CA ASN A 41 16.53 27.81 11.59
C ASN A 41 16.28 26.85 10.41
N TYR A 42 15.39 27.25 9.50
CA TYR A 42 14.98 26.42 8.37
C TYR A 42 15.74 26.80 7.11
N VAL A 43 16.14 25.78 6.36
CA VAL A 43 16.87 25.91 5.11
C VAL A 43 16.23 25.06 4.02
N THR A 44 16.39 25.46 2.78
CA THR A 44 16.03 24.67 1.60
C THR A 44 17.31 24.20 0.92
N LYS A 45 17.35 22.94 0.50
CA LYS A 45 18.50 22.35 -0.19
C LYS A 45 18.02 21.50 -1.37
N ASP A 46 18.55 21.80 -2.54
CA ASP A 46 18.40 20.92 -3.72
C ASP A 46 19.41 19.80 -3.66
N ILE A 47 18.94 18.58 -3.80
CA ILE A 47 19.76 17.38 -3.82
C ILE A 47 19.80 16.83 -5.24
N LYS A 48 21.00 16.79 -5.83
CA LYS A 48 21.21 16.19 -7.15
C LYS A 48 21.11 14.68 -7.03
N VAL A 49 20.26 14.08 -7.84
CA VAL A 49 20.02 12.66 -7.89
C VAL A 49 20.11 12.15 -9.33
N ASP A 50 20.47 10.90 -9.51
CA ASP A 50 20.38 10.21 -10.79
C ASP A 50 18.91 9.88 -11.14
N ASN A 51 18.68 9.41 -12.35
CA ASN A 51 17.34 8.96 -12.76
C ASN A 51 16.86 7.79 -11.90
N PHE A 52 15.59 7.79 -11.59
CA PHE A 52 14.91 6.72 -10.85
C PHE A 52 13.49 6.52 -11.39
N MET A 53 12.96 5.33 -11.16
CA MET A 53 11.56 4.98 -11.47
C MET A 53 10.77 4.53 -10.23
N LYS A 54 11.41 4.51 -9.07
CA LYS A 54 10.77 4.12 -7.81
C LYS A 54 11.15 5.07 -6.69
N ILE A 55 10.21 5.28 -5.76
CA ILE A 55 10.44 6.01 -4.52
C ILE A 55 10.24 5.06 -3.34
N SER A 56 11.19 5.07 -2.41
CA SER A 56 11.10 4.34 -1.15
C SER A 56 11.39 5.28 0.00
N VAL A 57 10.38 5.54 0.82
CA VAL A 57 10.48 6.35 2.03
C VAL A 57 10.62 5.44 3.24
N ALA A 58 11.66 5.68 4.03
CA ALA A 58 11.93 4.92 5.25
C ALA A 58 11.91 5.83 6.48
N GLY A 59 11.19 5.41 7.53
CA GLY A 59 11.04 6.19 8.76
C GLY A 59 9.88 7.17 8.67
N SER A 60 10.12 8.44 9.01
CA SER A 60 9.08 9.45 9.19
C SER A 60 9.11 10.68 8.25
N PRO A 61 9.97 10.78 7.21
CA PRO A 61 9.88 11.90 6.28
C PRO A 61 8.60 11.87 5.45
N ASP A 62 7.96 13.03 5.31
CA ASP A 62 6.84 13.21 4.38
C ASP A 62 7.35 13.65 3.01
N VAL A 63 6.75 13.08 1.96
CA VAL A 63 7.17 13.30 0.58
C VAL A 63 6.00 13.79 -0.27
N THR A 64 6.18 14.91 -0.96
CA THR A 64 5.29 15.35 -2.02
C THR A 64 5.91 15.04 -3.38
N PHE A 65 5.27 14.14 -4.13
CA PHE A 65 5.66 13.81 -5.48
C PHE A 65 4.88 14.64 -6.50
N THR A 66 5.60 15.16 -7.50
CA THR A 66 5.02 15.84 -8.67
C THR A 66 5.56 15.19 -9.94
N GLN A 67 4.70 14.61 -10.76
CA GLN A 67 5.11 14.13 -12.08
C GLN A 67 5.42 15.31 -12.98
N LYS A 68 6.64 15.36 -13.50
CA LYS A 68 7.12 16.47 -14.33
C LYS A 68 8.19 15.97 -15.30
N SER A 69 8.08 16.35 -16.57
CA SER A 69 9.09 16.07 -17.58
C SER A 69 10.42 16.76 -17.31
N GLY A 70 11.51 16.12 -17.70
CA GLY A 70 12.86 16.61 -17.55
C GLY A 70 13.65 15.86 -16.48
N ARG A 71 14.73 16.48 -15.99
CA ARG A 71 15.59 15.85 -14.98
C ARG A 71 14.86 15.67 -13.66
N PRO A 72 15.05 14.54 -12.98
CA PRO A 72 14.49 14.34 -11.64
C PRO A 72 15.09 15.36 -10.67
N GLY A 73 14.29 15.76 -9.69
CA GLY A 73 14.70 16.72 -8.66
C GLY A 73 14.23 16.28 -7.29
N VAL A 74 15.04 16.61 -6.29
CA VAL A 74 14.69 16.47 -4.88
C VAL A 74 15.03 17.75 -4.17
N GLU A 75 14.03 18.41 -3.63
CA GLU A 75 14.16 19.60 -2.78
C GLU A 75 13.77 19.23 -1.34
N VAL A 76 14.58 19.61 -0.38
CA VAL A 76 14.33 19.36 1.05
C VAL A 76 14.25 20.70 1.78
N TYR A 77 13.16 20.90 2.51
CA TYR A 77 12.98 22.01 3.43
C TYR A 77 12.91 21.50 4.86
N THR A 78 13.89 21.83 5.68
CA THR A 78 13.97 21.41 7.09
C THR A 78 14.95 22.27 7.87
N SER A 79 15.15 21.96 9.16
CA SER A 79 16.13 22.66 10.00
C SER A 79 17.56 22.40 9.56
N ASP A 80 18.40 23.42 9.63
CA ASP A 80 19.80 23.44 9.18
C ASP A 80 20.66 22.33 9.82
N ASN A 81 20.42 22.02 11.10
CA ASN A 81 21.20 21.03 11.85
C ASN A 81 20.79 19.58 11.60
N ILE A 82 19.70 19.34 10.86
CA ILE A 82 19.24 17.97 10.56
C ILE A 82 19.26 17.63 9.08
N ILE A 83 19.40 18.62 8.18
CA ILE A 83 19.37 18.40 6.75
C ILE A 83 20.46 17.43 6.27
N ASP A 84 21.64 17.48 6.86
CA ASP A 84 22.77 16.58 6.55
C ASP A 84 22.67 15.22 7.26
N LEU A 85 21.65 15.01 8.11
CA LEU A 85 21.34 13.72 8.71
C LEU A 85 20.41 12.86 7.84
N LEU A 86 19.85 13.45 6.80
CA LEU A 86 19.09 12.69 5.80
C LEU A 86 20.02 11.81 4.95
N ASP A 87 19.54 10.65 4.58
CA ASP A 87 20.13 9.73 3.60
C ASP A 87 19.21 9.66 2.39
N ILE A 88 19.51 10.51 1.40
CA ILE A 88 18.75 10.59 0.14
C ILE A 88 19.69 10.18 -0.98
N LYS A 89 19.39 9.08 -1.66
CA LYS A 89 20.23 8.50 -2.71
C LYS A 89 19.44 7.65 -3.67
N VAL A 90 19.92 7.53 -4.89
CA VAL A 90 19.40 6.57 -5.87
C VAL A 90 20.26 5.31 -5.86
N LYS A 91 19.62 4.16 -5.76
CA LYS A 91 20.23 2.85 -5.89
C LYS A 91 19.25 1.89 -6.57
N ASP A 92 19.72 1.08 -7.51
CA ASP A 92 18.89 0.10 -8.23
C ASP A 92 17.58 0.73 -8.79
N ASN A 93 17.73 1.89 -9.44
CA ASN A 93 16.61 2.66 -10.03
C ASN A 93 15.55 3.14 -9.01
N THR A 94 15.90 3.16 -7.71
CA THR A 94 15.03 3.56 -6.60
C THR A 94 15.63 4.74 -5.86
N LEU A 95 14.85 5.83 -5.71
CA LEU A 95 15.17 6.93 -4.82
C LEU A 95 14.82 6.53 -3.39
N TYR A 96 15.81 6.37 -2.55
CA TYR A 96 15.67 6.13 -1.12
C TYR A 96 15.68 7.45 -0.37
N ILE A 97 14.71 7.64 0.52
CA ILE A 97 14.55 8.84 1.35
C ILE A 97 14.38 8.39 2.80
N GLY A 98 15.25 8.82 3.68
CA GLY A 98 15.19 8.48 5.11
C GLY A 98 16.26 9.22 5.91
N PHE A 99 16.40 8.88 7.17
CA PHE A 99 17.52 9.33 7.99
C PHE A 99 18.68 8.34 7.94
N LYS A 100 19.90 8.83 8.16
CA LYS A 100 21.09 7.98 8.34
C LYS A 100 20.88 7.00 9.48
N LYS A 101 21.55 5.85 9.41
CA LYS A 101 21.46 4.81 10.44
C LYS A 101 21.91 5.34 11.80
N ASN A 102 21.30 4.84 12.88
CA ASN A 102 21.62 5.16 14.27
C ASN A 102 21.44 6.64 14.63
N VAL A 103 20.60 7.38 13.91
CA VAL A 103 20.25 8.76 14.19
C VAL A 103 18.79 8.81 14.65
N ASN A 104 18.55 9.41 15.82
CA ASN A 104 17.23 9.68 16.32
C ASN A 104 17.00 11.19 16.25
N VAL A 105 16.05 11.64 15.42
CA VAL A 105 15.81 13.06 15.18
C VAL A 105 14.40 13.42 15.66
N SER A 106 14.30 14.54 16.37
CA SER A 106 13.01 15.16 16.70
C SER A 106 12.91 16.47 15.93
N TYR A 107 11.93 16.61 15.06
CA TYR A 107 11.75 17.78 14.20
C TYR A 107 10.28 18.22 14.16
N LYS A 108 10.05 19.47 13.73
CA LYS A 108 8.72 20.05 13.54
C LYS A 108 8.34 20.16 12.07
N LYS A 109 9.35 20.35 11.20
CA LYS A 109 9.15 20.53 9.76
C LYS A 109 10.21 19.76 9.00
N LEU A 110 9.76 18.92 8.09
CA LEU A 110 10.57 18.21 7.12
C LEU A 110 9.68 17.94 5.89
N ASP A 111 9.85 18.76 4.85
CA ASP A 111 9.16 18.61 3.58
C ASP A 111 10.17 18.12 2.54
N VAL A 112 9.93 16.97 1.96
CA VAL A 112 10.71 16.46 0.83
C VAL A 112 9.87 16.53 -0.42
N ARG A 113 10.27 17.34 -1.38
CA ARG A 113 9.60 17.49 -2.67
C ARG A 113 10.38 16.76 -3.72
N VAL A 114 9.72 15.82 -4.37
CA VAL A 114 10.32 14.96 -5.40
C VAL A 114 9.62 15.20 -6.73
N SER A 115 10.39 15.33 -7.79
CA SER A 115 9.87 15.36 -9.15
C SER A 115 10.59 14.38 -10.04
N ALA A 116 9.86 13.70 -10.91
CA ALA A 116 10.37 12.81 -11.95
C ALA A 116 9.36 12.72 -13.11
N GLU A 117 9.84 12.30 -14.26
CA GLU A 117 9.02 12.15 -15.46
C GLU A 117 8.07 10.95 -15.33
N MET A 118 8.54 9.86 -14.75
CA MET A 118 7.79 8.61 -14.64
C MET A 118 8.13 7.87 -13.33
N LEU A 119 7.13 7.19 -12.77
CA LEU A 119 7.32 6.22 -11.69
C LEU A 119 6.56 4.94 -12.00
N ASN A 120 7.13 3.80 -11.61
CA ASN A 120 6.47 2.50 -11.59
C ASN A 120 6.46 1.84 -10.20
N GLY A 121 6.94 2.53 -9.19
CA GLY A 121 6.90 2.03 -7.81
C GLY A 121 6.95 3.13 -6.75
N ILE A 122 6.11 2.98 -5.73
CA ILE A 122 6.03 3.86 -4.57
C ILE A 122 5.94 3.00 -3.32
N SER A 123 6.80 3.24 -2.34
CA SER A 123 6.83 2.46 -1.10
C SER A 123 7.07 3.35 0.11
N VAL A 124 6.29 3.13 1.16
CA VAL A 124 6.49 3.69 2.49
C VAL A 124 6.82 2.56 3.45
N ALA A 125 7.94 2.67 4.15
CA ALA A 125 8.35 1.76 5.21
C ALA A 125 8.57 2.56 6.52
N GLY A 126 7.53 2.72 7.31
CA GLY A 126 7.55 3.53 8.54
C GLY A 126 6.28 4.33 8.74
N SER A 127 6.42 5.61 9.12
CA SER A 127 5.31 6.50 9.49
C SER A 127 5.26 7.80 8.67
N GLY A 128 6.16 7.97 7.69
CA GLY A 128 6.11 9.11 6.76
C GLY A 128 5.05 8.92 5.69
N ASP A 129 4.53 10.01 5.17
CA ASP A 129 3.45 10.01 4.18
C ASP A 129 3.96 10.34 2.78
N ILE A 130 3.26 9.84 1.75
CA ILE A 130 3.50 10.25 0.36
C ILE A 130 2.22 10.87 -0.22
N PHE A 131 2.36 12.07 -0.76
CA PHE A 131 1.30 12.77 -1.47
C PHE A 131 1.62 12.91 -2.96
N LEU A 132 0.76 12.37 -3.83
CA LEU A 132 0.84 12.50 -5.29
C LEU A 132 0.11 13.79 -5.71
N LYS A 133 0.85 14.88 -5.91
CA LYS A 133 0.30 16.22 -6.07
C LYS A 133 -0.54 16.41 -7.34
N ASN A 134 -0.09 15.84 -8.45
CA ASN A 134 -0.74 15.99 -9.77
C ASN A 134 -1.04 14.66 -10.46
N GLY A 135 -1.13 13.59 -9.67
CA GLY A 135 -1.36 12.24 -10.16
C GLY A 135 -0.11 11.53 -10.64
N LEU A 136 -0.32 10.41 -11.34
CA LEU A 136 0.75 9.59 -11.89
C LEU A 136 0.26 8.88 -13.16
N GLN A 137 0.96 9.09 -14.27
CA GLN A 137 0.70 8.40 -15.52
C GLN A 137 1.94 7.64 -15.96
N THR A 138 1.77 6.38 -16.29
CA THR A 138 2.83 5.51 -16.80
C THR A 138 2.22 4.44 -17.70
N ASP A 139 2.95 4.04 -18.73
CA ASP A 139 2.57 2.90 -19.56
C ASP A 139 3.01 1.55 -18.95
N ASP A 140 3.80 1.60 -17.89
CA ASP A 140 4.27 0.43 -17.14
C ASP A 140 3.24 -0.04 -16.09
N ASN A 141 3.54 -1.16 -15.45
CA ASN A 141 2.85 -1.60 -14.25
C ASN A 141 3.26 -0.72 -13.05
N LEU A 142 2.30 -0.34 -12.23
CA LEU A 142 2.51 0.47 -11.04
C LEU A 142 2.34 -0.36 -9.76
N THR A 143 3.30 -0.25 -8.85
CA THR A 143 3.21 -0.86 -7.52
C THR A 143 3.22 0.22 -6.44
N ILE A 144 2.22 0.21 -5.55
CA ILE A 144 2.10 1.10 -4.40
C ILE A 144 2.04 0.26 -3.12
N ASN A 145 2.98 0.47 -2.20
CA ASN A 145 3.07 -0.31 -0.96
C ASN A 145 3.20 0.58 0.27
N VAL A 146 2.48 0.25 1.32
CA VAL A 146 2.68 0.78 2.67
C VAL A 146 3.03 -0.37 3.60
N ALA A 147 4.16 -0.26 4.27
CA ALA A 147 4.59 -1.19 5.32
C ALA A 147 4.87 -0.39 6.60
N GLY A 148 3.90 -0.32 7.50
CA GLY A 148 3.97 0.48 8.72
C GLY A 148 2.69 1.25 8.99
N SER A 149 2.82 2.53 9.35
CA SER A 149 1.71 3.40 9.76
C SER A 149 1.63 4.71 8.96
N GLY A 150 2.47 4.88 7.95
CA GLY A 150 2.40 6.04 7.05
C GLY A 150 1.35 5.85 5.96
N ASP A 151 0.96 6.93 5.31
CA ASP A 151 -0.13 6.97 4.35
C ASP A 151 0.36 7.28 2.93
N ILE A 152 -0.43 6.85 1.94
CA ILE A 152 -0.26 7.30 0.55
C ILE A 152 -1.58 7.91 0.05
N LYS A 153 -1.52 9.16 -0.41
CA LYS A 153 -2.69 9.90 -0.89
C LYS A 153 -2.45 10.47 -2.28
N GLY A 154 -3.48 10.43 -3.13
CA GLY A 154 -3.39 11.02 -4.47
C GLY A 154 -4.65 10.88 -5.30
N SER A 155 -4.57 11.37 -6.52
CA SER A 155 -5.67 11.28 -7.50
C SER A 155 -5.11 11.33 -8.91
N GLY A 156 -5.81 10.69 -9.87
CA GLY A 156 -5.42 10.72 -11.28
C GLY A 156 -4.30 9.74 -11.61
N ILE A 157 -4.50 8.46 -11.33
CA ILE A 157 -3.55 7.40 -11.71
C ILE A 157 -3.98 6.72 -13.01
N LYS A 158 -3.06 6.61 -13.95
CA LYS A 158 -3.21 5.81 -15.16
C LYS A 158 -1.97 4.94 -15.36
N CYS A 159 -2.16 3.63 -15.48
CA CYS A 159 -1.08 2.66 -15.67
C CYS A 159 -1.58 1.41 -16.41
N ASN A 160 -0.68 0.49 -16.76
CA ASN A 160 -1.04 -0.80 -17.32
C ASN A 160 -1.73 -1.66 -16.25
N ASP A 161 -0.99 -2.32 -15.39
CA ASP A 161 -1.53 -3.03 -14.23
C ASP A 161 -1.17 -2.29 -12.93
N MET A 162 -2.06 -2.33 -11.95
CA MET A 162 -1.85 -1.69 -10.66
C MET A 162 -1.88 -2.71 -9.53
N LYS A 163 -0.83 -2.69 -8.69
CA LYS A 163 -0.79 -3.42 -7.44
C LYS A 163 -0.71 -2.45 -6.27
N VAL A 164 -1.64 -2.56 -5.35
CA VAL A 164 -1.72 -1.71 -4.15
C VAL A 164 -1.75 -2.60 -2.92
N SER A 165 -0.86 -2.36 -1.95
CA SER A 165 -0.83 -3.17 -0.74
C SER A 165 -0.54 -2.35 0.51
N VAL A 166 -1.21 -2.73 1.60
CA VAL A 166 -0.97 -2.23 2.97
C VAL A 166 -0.59 -3.42 3.85
N ALA A 167 0.53 -3.30 4.53
CA ALA A 167 0.97 -4.24 5.55
C ALA A 167 1.26 -3.46 6.85
N GLY A 168 0.31 -3.45 7.78
CA GLY A 168 0.38 -2.68 9.02
C GLY A 168 -0.91 -1.93 9.33
N SER A 169 -0.78 -0.65 9.72
CA SER A 169 -1.88 0.20 10.15
C SER A 169 -1.97 1.54 9.38
N GLY A 170 -1.14 1.72 8.38
CA GLY A 170 -1.19 2.89 7.49
C GLY A 170 -2.27 2.75 6.43
N ASP A 171 -2.61 3.85 5.76
CA ASP A 171 -3.72 3.93 4.84
C ASP A 171 -3.30 4.28 3.42
N ILE A 172 -4.08 3.83 2.44
CA ILE A 172 -3.95 4.28 1.05
C ILE A 172 -5.28 4.88 0.59
N ASN A 173 -5.25 6.14 0.16
CA ASN A 173 -6.41 6.84 -0.38
C ASN A 173 -6.09 7.44 -1.75
N VAL A 174 -6.61 6.79 -2.80
CA VAL A 174 -6.37 7.19 -4.19
C VAL A 174 -7.68 7.26 -4.96
N ASN A 175 -7.84 8.33 -5.73
CA ASN A 175 -9.03 8.54 -6.53
C ASN A 175 -8.69 8.59 -8.03
N ASN A 176 -9.69 8.34 -8.90
CA ASN A 176 -9.58 8.43 -10.36
C ASN A 176 -8.46 7.53 -10.90
N ILE A 177 -8.68 6.22 -10.84
CA ILE A 177 -7.73 5.19 -11.25
C ILE A 177 -8.21 4.57 -12.56
N THR A 178 -7.30 4.46 -13.55
CA THR A 178 -7.53 3.70 -14.78
C THR A 178 -6.40 2.72 -14.99
N CYS A 179 -6.71 1.43 -15.05
CA CYS A 179 -5.73 0.37 -15.30
C CYS A 179 -6.39 -0.85 -15.96
N ASN A 180 -5.61 -1.79 -16.48
CA ASN A 180 -6.15 -3.04 -17.00
C ASN A 180 -6.52 -3.99 -15.87
N ASN A 181 -5.57 -4.30 -14.99
CA ASN A 181 -5.83 -5.15 -13.83
C ASN A 181 -5.48 -4.40 -12.53
N LEU A 182 -6.36 -4.51 -11.55
CA LEU A 182 -6.16 -3.96 -10.22
C LEU A 182 -6.02 -5.10 -9.20
N LYS A 183 -4.89 -5.12 -8.48
CA LYS A 183 -4.67 -6.03 -7.36
C LYS A 183 -4.55 -5.26 -6.06
N VAL A 184 -5.45 -5.54 -5.12
CA VAL A 184 -5.57 -4.90 -3.79
C VAL A 184 -5.26 -5.92 -2.71
N SER A 185 -4.42 -5.56 -1.74
CA SER A 185 -4.12 -6.42 -0.59
C SER A 185 -3.99 -5.60 0.68
N VAL A 186 -4.75 -5.96 1.71
CA VAL A 186 -4.62 -5.39 3.05
C VAL A 186 -4.27 -6.52 4.02
N ALA A 187 -3.12 -6.38 4.68
CA ALA A 187 -2.63 -7.31 5.69
C ALA A 187 -2.37 -6.54 6.99
N GLY A 188 -3.27 -6.63 7.95
CA GLY A 188 -3.20 -5.89 9.22
C GLY A 188 -4.49 -5.16 9.55
N SER A 189 -4.38 -3.89 9.98
CA SER A 189 -5.48 -3.07 10.47
C SER A 189 -5.64 -1.74 9.71
N GLY A 190 -4.82 -1.50 8.70
CA GLY A 190 -4.90 -0.29 7.87
C GLY A 190 -6.06 -0.35 6.88
N ASP A 191 -6.46 0.81 6.37
CA ASP A 191 -7.58 0.96 5.47
C ASP A 191 -7.14 1.37 4.05
N MET A 192 -7.91 0.93 3.07
CA MET A 192 -7.70 1.30 1.68
C MET A 192 -8.96 1.87 1.07
N VAL A 193 -8.85 3.06 0.47
CA VAL A 193 -9.95 3.72 -0.22
C VAL A 193 -9.53 4.05 -1.65
N LEU A 194 -10.12 3.33 -2.61
CA LEU A 194 -9.90 3.53 -4.04
C LEU A 194 -11.21 3.95 -4.69
N LYS A 195 -11.28 5.20 -5.18
CA LYS A 195 -12.53 5.74 -5.75
C LYS A 195 -12.40 6.00 -7.24
N ASN A 196 -13.53 5.87 -7.95
CA ASN A 196 -13.62 6.09 -9.39
C ASN A 196 -12.59 5.25 -10.16
N VAL A 197 -12.57 3.95 -9.87
CA VAL A 197 -11.70 2.98 -10.52
C VAL A 197 -12.35 2.49 -11.79
N THR A 198 -11.61 2.49 -12.89
CA THR A 198 -11.96 1.80 -14.13
C THR A 198 -10.91 0.73 -14.39
N ALA A 199 -11.31 -0.54 -14.34
CA ALA A 199 -10.42 -1.67 -14.60
C ALA A 199 -11.14 -2.76 -15.43
N THR A 200 -10.39 -3.64 -16.08
CA THR A 200 -10.92 -4.84 -16.72
C THR A 200 -11.06 -5.98 -15.72
N GLY A 201 -10.04 -6.20 -14.92
CA GLY A 201 -10.02 -7.22 -13.86
C GLY A 201 -9.63 -6.66 -12.52
N THR A 202 -10.24 -7.18 -11.45
CA THR A 202 -9.90 -6.75 -10.09
C THR A 202 -9.78 -7.95 -9.16
N GLU A 203 -8.69 -8.00 -8.40
CA GLU A 203 -8.48 -8.94 -7.30
C GLU A 203 -8.31 -8.14 -6.01
N ALA A 204 -9.15 -8.38 -5.00
CA ALA A 204 -9.03 -7.73 -3.70
C ALA A 204 -9.01 -8.76 -2.57
N SER A 205 -8.00 -8.67 -1.71
CA SER A 205 -7.80 -9.57 -0.59
C SER A 205 -7.56 -8.80 0.71
N ILE A 206 -8.24 -9.22 1.78
CA ILE A 206 -8.06 -8.68 3.13
C ILE A 206 -7.68 -9.84 4.06
N ALA A 207 -6.57 -9.69 4.77
CA ALA A 207 -6.10 -10.61 5.79
C ALA A 207 -5.86 -9.83 7.09
N GLY A 208 -6.75 -9.96 8.06
CA GLY A 208 -6.69 -9.23 9.35
C GLY A 208 -7.99 -8.52 9.69
N SER A 209 -7.89 -7.29 10.19
CA SER A 209 -9.02 -6.48 10.68
C SER A 209 -9.21 -5.16 9.92
N GLY A 210 -8.33 -4.86 8.99
CA GLY A 210 -8.43 -3.66 8.15
C GLY A 210 -9.56 -3.74 7.13
N SER A 211 -9.81 -2.66 6.41
CA SER A 211 -10.86 -2.61 5.41
C SER A 211 -10.38 -2.11 4.05
N ALA A 212 -11.16 -2.42 3.00
CA ALA A 212 -10.97 -1.78 1.71
C ALA A 212 -12.32 -1.34 1.13
N THR A 213 -12.35 -0.12 0.63
CA THR A 213 -13.49 0.45 -0.11
C THR A 213 -13.06 0.72 -1.55
N ILE A 214 -13.77 0.13 -2.51
CA ILE A 214 -13.51 0.35 -3.94
C ILE A 214 -14.80 0.80 -4.61
N THR A 215 -14.72 1.86 -5.43
CA THR A 215 -15.87 2.35 -6.21
C THR A 215 -15.48 2.56 -7.68
N GLY A 216 -16.43 2.42 -8.60
CA GLY A 216 -16.21 2.56 -10.04
C GLY A 216 -16.75 1.37 -10.82
N THR A 217 -16.00 0.85 -11.80
CA THR A 217 -16.45 -0.24 -12.69
C THR A 217 -15.32 -1.24 -13.03
N THR A 218 -15.69 -2.52 -13.19
CA THR A 218 -14.81 -3.58 -13.70
C THR A 218 -15.62 -4.64 -14.44
N GLN A 219 -15.01 -5.45 -15.27
CA GLN A 219 -15.69 -6.59 -15.90
C GLN A 219 -15.72 -7.80 -14.95
N THR A 220 -14.58 -8.11 -14.35
CA THR A 220 -14.44 -9.27 -13.46
C THR A 220 -13.83 -8.88 -12.12
N ALA A 221 -14.35 -9.47 -11.05
CA ALA A 221 -13.83 -9.23 -9.71
C ALA A 221 -13.70 -10.53 -8.91
N SER A 222 -12.59 -10.66 -8.20
CA SER A 222 -12.33 -11.75 -7.25
C SER A 222 -12.02 -11.17 -5.88
N TYR A 223 -12.86 -11.48 -4.89
CA TYR A 223 -12.81 -10.94 -3.55
C TYR A 223 -12.55 -12.00 -2.51
N SER A 224 -11.63 -11.75 -1.60
CA SER A 224 -11.31 -12.67 -0.50
C SER A 224 -11.12 -11.92 0.81
N VAL A 225 -11.81 -12.35 1.85
CA VAL A 225 -11.62 -11.84 3.21
C VAL A 225 -11.28 -13.01 4.11
N ALA A 226 -10.13 -12.92 4.78
CA ALA A 226 -9.66 -13.88 5.78
C ALA A 226 -9.42 -13.14 7.10
N GLY A 227 -10.27 -13.36 8.09
CA GLY A 227 -10.21 -12.67 9.40
C GLY A 227 -11.49 -11.92 9.73
N SER A 228 -11.37 -10.71 10.29
CA SER A 228 -12.47 -9.88 10.75
C SER A 228 -12.65 -8.56 9.97
N GLY A 229 -11.80 -8.34 8.99
CA GLY A 229 -11.86 -7.14 8.13
C GLY A 229 -13.00 -7.17 7.13
N ASP A 230 -13.30 -6.02 6.54
CA ASP A 230 -14.44 -5.84 5.64
C ASP A 230 -14.02 -5.32 4.27
N LEU A 231 -14.68 -5.81 3.21
CA LEU A 231 -14.51 -5.32 1.84
C LEU A 231 -15.82 -4.69 1.34
N PHE A 232 -15.77 -3.39 1.06
CA PHE A 232 -16.90 -2.59 0.59
C PHE A 232 -16.74 -2.27 -0.89
N THR A 233 -17.45 -3.01 -1.73
CA THR A 233 -17.47 -2.84 -3.20
C THR A 233 -18.88 -2.72 -3.77
N GLU A 234 -19.86 -2.34 -2.94
CA GLU A 234 -21.23 -2.05 -3.40
C GLU A 234 -21.33 -0.82 -4.32
N GLY A 235 -20.31 0.01 -4.37
CA GLY A 235 -20.15 1.12 -5.31
C GLY A 235 -19.24 0.79 -6.50
N TYR A 236 -18.81 -0.48 -6.63
CA TYR A 236 -17.93 -0.96 -7.70
C TYR A 236 -18.66 -1.98 -8.54
N GLU A 237 -19.25 -1.54 -9.64
CA GLU A 237 -20.06 -2.36 -10.51
C GLU A 237 -19.16 -3.36 -11.27
N ALA A 238 -19.43 -4.65 -11.12
CA ALA A 238 -18.77 -5.72 -11.81
C ALA A 238 -19.77 -6.63 -12.55
N GLN A 239 -19.44 -7.08 -13.73
CA GLN A 239 -20.27 -8.05 -14.44
C GLN A 239 -20.26 -9.39 -13.72
N ARG A 240 -19.08 -9.90 -13.40
CA ARG A 240 -18.89 -11.20 -12.76
C ARG A 240 -18.08 -11.07 -11.48
N VAL A 241 -18.60 -11.59 -10.39
CA VAL A 241 -17.95 -11.53 -9.07
C VAL A 241 -17.77 -12.94 -8.50
N SER A 242 -16.60 -13.22 -7.94
CA SER A 242 -16.33 -14.36 -7.07
C SER A 242 -15.96 -13.83 -5.68
N ALA A 243 -16.75 -14.12 -4.66
CA ALA A 243 -16.58 -13.63 -3.30
C ALA A 243 -16.38 -14.78 -2.32
N SER A 244 -15.31 -14.74 -1.54
CA SER A 244 -14.96 -15.74 -0.54
C SER A 244 -14.69 -15.10 0.82
N VAL A 245 -15.35 -15.58 1.87
CA VAL A 245 -15.12 -15.13 3.24
C VAL A 245 -14.72 -16.32 4.10
N SER A 246 -13.62 -16.17 4.83
CA SER A 246 -13.17 -17.12 5.84
C SER A 246 -12.92 -16.38 7.16
N GLY A 247 -13.81 -16.56 8.13
CA GLY A 247 -13.77 -15.87 9.42
C GLY A 247 -15.04 -15.10 9.73
N SER A 248 -14.92 -13.90 10.31
CA SER A 248 -16.05 -13.08 10.77
C SER A 248 -16.26 -11.79 9.96
N GLY A 249 -15.35 -11.48 9.05
CA GLY A 249 -15.42 -10.29 8.20
C GLY A 249 -16.50 -10.39 7.12
N ASN A 250 -16.77 -9.30 6.43
CA ASN A 250 -17.84 -9.23 5.45
C ASN A 250 -17.37 -8.73 4.09
N ILE A 251 -18.09 -9.13 3.05
CA ILE A 251 -17.96 -8.55 1.71
C ILE A 251 -19.32 -7.96 1.33
N LYS A 252 -19.32 -6.70 0.86
CA LYS A 252 -20.45 -6.11 0.18
C LYS A 252 -20.06 -5.82 -1.26
N CYS A 253 -20.76 -6.39 -2.24
CA CYS A 253 -20.38 -6.26 -3.65
C CYS A 253 -21.55 -5.88 -4.55
N PHE A 254 -21.22 -5.48 -5.78
CA PHE A 254 -22.20 -5.24 -6.83
C PHE A 254 -21.87 -6.13 -8.04
N ALA A 255 -22.76 -7.06 -8.35
CA ALA A 255 -22.64 -7.96 -9.48
C ALA A 255 -23.85 -7.81 -10.41
N THR A 256 -23.63 -7.71 -11.73
CA THR A 256 -24.74 -7.54 -12.68
C THR A 256 -25.12 -8.82 -13.40
N GLU A 257 -24.16 -9.73 -13.69
CA GLU A 257 -24.41 -10.95 -14.48
C GLU A 257 -24.26 -12.23 -13.65
N PHE A 258 -23.17 -12.37 -12.88
CA PHE A 258 -22.86 -13.61 -12.17
C PHE A 258 -22.20 -13.35 -10.82
N LEU A 259 -22.65 -14.05 -9.79
CA LEU A 259 -22.05 -14.00 -8.46
C LEU A 259 -21.84 -15.40 -7.87
N LYS A 260 -20.57 -15.74 -7.68
CA LYS A 260 -20.15 -16.93 -6.92
C LYS A 260 -19.83 -16.58 -5.49
N VAL A 261 -20.45 -17.26 -4.54
CA VAL A 261 -20.24 -17.03 -3.11
C VAL A 261 -19.70 -18.27 -2.42
N ARG A 262 -18.70 -18.10 -1.59
CA ARG A 262 -18.17 -19.12 -0.68
C ARG A 262 -17.96 -18.50 0.70
N THR A 263 -18.49 -19.10 1.73
CA THR A 263 -18.34 -18.62 3.12
C THR A 263 -17.95 -19.78 4.05
N SER A 264 -17.01 -19.50 4.94
CA SER A 264 -16.58 -20.36 6.03
C SER A 264 -16.43 -19.54 7.29
N GLY A 265 -17.22 -19.79 8.32
CA GLY A 265 -17.29 -19.01 9.56
C GLY A 265 -18.57 -18.19 9.67
N SER A 266 -18.50 -17.07 10.41
CA SER A 266 -19.65 -16.21 10.72
C SER A 266 -19.82 -15.01 9.77
N GLY A 267 -18.84 -14.80 8.92
CA GLY A 267 -18.83 -13.68 7.96
C GLY A 267 -19.89 -13.82 6.88
N LYS A 268 -20.23 -12.69 6.24
CA LYS A 268 -21.33 -12.62 5.28
C LYS A 268 -20.88 -12.00 3.96
N VAL A 269 -21.54 -12.41 2.88
CA VAL A 269 -21.47 -11.74 1.59
C VAL A 269 -22.84 -11.11 1.30
N GLY A 270 -22.89 -9.78 1.29
CA GLY A 270 -24.03 -9.01 0.82
C GLY A 270 -23.79 -8.55 -0.62
N TYR A 271 -24.82 -8.47 -1.42
CA TYR A 271 -24.66 -8.03 -2.81
C TYR A 271 -25.81 -7.12 -3.28
N LYS A 272 -25.52 -6.34 -4.30
CA LYS A 272 -26.42 -5.49 -5.07
C LYS A 272 -26.41 -5.98 -6.52
N GLY A 273 -27.49 -5.71 -7.25
CA GLY A 273 -27.71 -6.17 -8.62
C GLY A 273 -28.66 -7.37 -8.69
N ASN A 274 -28.75 -7.96 -9.88
CA ASN A 274 -29.60 -9.13 -10.13
C ASN A 274 -28.81 -10.23 -10.90
N PRO A 275 -27.68 -10.72 -10.33
CA PRO A 275 -26.84 -11.73 -11.00
C PRO A 275 -27.45 -13.13 -10.89
N GLU A 276 -27.02 -14.02 -11.81
CA GLU A 276 -27.09 -15.46 -11.59
C GLU A 276 -26.23 -15.86 -10.39
N LEU A 277 -26.75 -16.70 -9.49
CA LEU A 277 -26.12 -17.03 -8.23
C LEU A 277 -25.56 -18.45 -8.20
N ASP A 278 -24.27 -18.61 -7.83
CA ASP A 278 -23.62 -19.89 -7.49
C ASP A 278 -23.30 -19.94 -6.00
N TYR A 279 -24.18 -20.53 -5.21
CA TYR A 279 -23.95 -20.82 -3.79
C TYR A 279 -23.54 -22.28 -3.55
N PRO A 280 -22.75 -22.58 -2.50
CA PRO A 280 -22.56 -23.96 -2.08
C PRO A 280 -23.91 -24.57 -1.70
N LYS A 281 -24.22 -25.72 -2.27
CA LYS A 281 -25.39 -26.49 -1.80
C LYS A 281 -25.16 -26.81 -0.32
N LYS A 282 -26.15 -26.46 0.54
CA LYS A 282 -26.13 -26.96 1.92
C LYS A 282 -26.20 -28.49 1.85
N SER A 283 -25.13 -29.14 2.25
CA SER A 283 -25.11 -30.58 2.53
C SER A 283 -25.82 -30.88 3.83
#